data_39b3ab5b99666a29f12ee18b59ff5084
#
_entry.id   39b3ab5b99666a29f12ee18b59ff5084
#
_cell.length_a   1.000
_cell.length_b   1.000
_cell.length_c   1.000
_cell.angle_alpha   90.00
_cell.angle_beta   90.00
_cell.angle_gamma   90.00
#
_symmetry.space_group_name_H-M   'P 1'
#
loop_
_entity.id
_entity.type
_entity.pdbx_description
1 polymer ?
#
loop_
_entity_poly.entity_id
_entity_poly.type
_entity_poly.pdbx_seq_one_letter_code
_entity_poly.pdbx_strand_id
1 'polypeptide(L)'
;MSDRTSFSQELLTSLPAAESERFSNETLFANLLRSPSLGTTAIRPPRARGGLPPRALQRVQDYVATHLQENITNEVLAQIAELSTWHFARAFKQSQGMPPHRYVLHCRVKRTQELIASTKLSLSEVALEAGFSDQSHCIRCFREIVGITPGAYRWSMH
;
A
#
# COMPACT_ATOMS: atom_id res chain seq x y z
N MET A 1 25.34 -1.82 -40.32
CA MET A 1 24.31 -0.85 -39.87
C MET A 1 22.98 -1.51 -40.15
N SER A 2 22.11 -1.58 -39.24
CA SER A 2 20.82 -2.27 -39.21
C SER A 2 20.89 -3.58 -38.40
N ASP A 3 20.33 -3.53 -37.24
CA ASP A 3 19.45 -4.50 -36.62
C ASP A 3 19.44 -4.32 -35.08
N ARG A 4 18.72 -3.29 -34.65
CA ARG A 4 18.45 -3.07 -33.20
C ARG A 4 16.97 -2.87 -32.89
N THR A 5 16.06 -3.29 -33.78
CA THR A 5 14.62 -2.99 -33.58
C THR A 5 13.72 -4.23 -33.47
N SER A 6 14.27 -5.44 -33.44
CA SER A 6 13.46 -6.67 -33.42
C SER A 6 13.31 -7.37 -32.07
N PHE A 7 13.99 -6.90 -31.01
CA PHE A 7 14.02 -7.61 -29.72
C PHE A 7 12.92 -7.20 -28.71
N SER A 8 12.12 -6.20 -29.06
CA SER A 8 11.12 -5.64 -28.10
C SER A 8 9.69 -6.14 -28.29
N GLN A 9 9.42 -6.95 -29.30
CA GLN A 9 8.04 -7.36 -29.62
C GLN A 9 7.70 -8.81 -29.26
N GLU A 10 8.67 -9.66 -28.96
CA GLU A 10 8.43 -11.07 -28.63
C GLU A 10 8.25 -11.37 -27.14
N LEU A 11 8.47 -10.42 -26.24
CA LEU A 11 8.32 -10.60 -24.79
C LEU A 11 6.90 -10.32 -24.25
N LEU A 12 5.96 -9.93 -25.11
CA LEU A 12 4.59 -9.57 -24.69
C LEU A 12 3.58 -10.72 -24.79
N THR A 13 3.97 -11.90 -25.24
CA THR A 13 3.01 -13.01 -25.50
C THR A 13 3.14 -14.22 -24.57
N SER A 14 3.92 -14.12 -23.49
CA SER A 14 4.12 -15.26 -22.57
C SER A 14 4.07 -14.84 -21.11
N LEU A 15 2.95 -14.27 -20.65
CA LEU A 15 2.74 -13.94 -19.24
C LEU A 15 1.71 -14.90 -18.63
N PRO A 16 2.06 -15.64 -17.57
CA PRO A 16 1.16 -16.56 -16.91
C PRO A 16 0.08 -15.82 -16.10
N ALA A 17 -1.06 -16.48 -15.88
CA ALA A 17 -2.30 -16.00 -15.25
C ALA A 17 -2.17 -15.36 -13.84
N ALA A 18 -0.96 -15.23 -13.29
CA ALA A 18 -0.67 -14.54 -12.03
C ALA A 18 -0.72 -13.00 -12.12
N GLU A 19 -0.81 -12.43 -13.33
CA GLU A 19 -0.86 -10.97 -13.52
C GLU A 19 -2.24 -10.37 -13.38
N SER A 20 -3.30 -11.16 -13.48
CA SER A 20 -4.68 -10.68 -13.33
C SER A 20 -4.96 -10.14 -11.91
N GLU A 21 -4.23 -10.61 -10.89
CA GLU A 21 -4.38 -10.12 -9.51
C GLU A 21 -3.57 -8.83 -9.23
N ARG A 22 -2.55 -8.53 -10.04
CA ARG A 22 -1.74 -7.31 -9.88
C ARG A 22 -2.49 -6.04 -10.30
N PHE A 23 -3.32 -6.12 -11.33
CA PHE A 23 -4.15 -4.98 -11.78
C PHE A 23 -5.26 -4.60 -10.80
N SER A 24 -5.75 -5.55 -9.99
CA SER A 24 -6.68 -5.25 -8.90
C SER A 24 -6.07 -4.41 -7.79
N ASN A 25 -4.75 -4.49 -7.59
CA ASN A 25 -4.04 -3.72 -6.59
C ASN A 25 -3.87 -2.23 -6.98
N GLU A 26 -3.66 -1.92 -8.27
CA GLU A 26 -3.57 -0.51 -8.72
C GLU A 26 -4.87 0.25 -8.53
N THR A 27 -6.01 -0.39 -8.74
CA THR A 27 -7.33 0.22 -8.48
C THR A 27 -7.57 0.47 -7.00
N LEU A 28 -7.05 -0.40 -6.13
CA LEU A 28 -7.09 -0.21 -4.67
C LEU A 28 -6.17 0.94 -4.23
N PHE A 29 -4.99 1.09 -4.86
CA PHE A 29 -4.08 2.22 -4.61
C PHE A 29 -4.68 3.56 -5.06
N ALA A 30 -5.35 3.61 -6.19
CA ALA A 30 -6.02 4.82 -6.66
C ALA A 30 -7.10 5.31 -5.67
N ASN A 31 -7.77 4.40 -4.98
CA ASN A 31 -8.73 4.73 -3.94
C ASN A 31 -8.08 5.15 -2.61
N LEU A 32 -6.86 4.68 -2.30
CA LEU A 32 -6.09 5.11 -1.13
C LEU A 32 -5.55 6.54 -1.27
N LEU A 33 -5.33 7.01 -2.51
CA LEU A 33 -4.75 8.32 -2.82
C LEU A 33 -5.79 9.44 -2.94
N ARG A 34 -7.07 9.11 -2.94
CA ARG A 34 -8.13 10.12 -2.94
C ARG A 34 -8.33 10.67 -1.53
N SER A 35 -7.55 11.68 -1.19
CA SER A 35 -7.93 12.63 -0.15
C SER A 35 -9.23 13.31 -0.58
N PRO A 36 -10.28 13.33 0.24
CA PRO A 36 -11.46 14.12 -0.06
C PRO A 36 -11.15 15.60 0.17
N SER A 37 -10.73 16.31 -0.87
CA SER A 37 -10.88 17.77 -0.90
C SER A 37 -12.35 18.10 -0.98
N LEU A 38 -12.85 18.70 0.09
CA LEU A 38 -13.97 19.62 0.21
C LEU A 38 -15.03 19.63 -0.91
N GLY A 39 -16.23 19.16 -0.56
CA GLY A 39 -17.49 19.69 -1.09
C GLY A 39 -18.03 18.98 -2.31
N THR A 40 -18.78 17.89 -2.10
CA THR A 40 -19.94 17.57 -2.96
C THR A 40 -20.87 16.63 -2.20
N THR A 41 -22.12 16.95 -2.24
CA THR A 41 -23.31 16.28 -1.70
C THR A 41 -23.19 14.76 -1.64
N ALA A 42 -23.29 14.22 -0.43
CA ALA A 42 -23.11 12.82 -0.09
C ALA A 42 -24.12 11.92 -0.80
N ILE A 43 -23.71 11.30 -1.89
CA ILE A 43 -24.27 9.99 -2.27
C ILE A 43 -23.61 9.00 -1.31
N ARG A 44 -24.35 8.62 -0.25
CA ARG A 44 -23.96 7.62 0.73
C ARG A 44 -23.76 6.29 0.00
N PRO A 45 -22.51 5.76 -0.11
CA PRO A 45 -22.34 4.45 -0.73
C PRO A 45 -23.16 3.43 0.06
N PRO A 46 -23.75 2.41 -0.60
CA PRO A 46 -24.53 1.38 0.07
C PRO A 46 -23.66 0.76 1.16
N ARG A 47 -24.17 0.73 2.40
CA ARG A 47 -23.53 0.07 3.53
C ARG A 47 -23.25 -1.38 3.12
N ALA A 48 -22.01 -1.71 2.80
CA ALA A 48 -21.59 -3.10 2.67
C ALA A 48 -21.90 -3.77 4.00
N ARG A 49 -22.86 -4.69 4.01
CA ARG A 49 -23.23 -5.42 5.22
C ARG A 49 -21.99 -6.12 5.77
N GLY A 50 -21.46 -5.66 6.92
CA GLY A 50 -20.38 -6.30 7.65
C GLY A 50 -19.00 -5.59 7.61
N GLY A 51 -18.83 -4.47 6.90
CA GLY A 51 -17.61 -3.65 6.93
C GLY A 51 -17.55 -2.68 8.11
N LEU A 52 -16.39 -2.00 8.28
CA LEU A 52 -16.25 -0.92 9.26
C LEU A 52 -17.15 0.27 8.92
N PRO A 53 -17.74 0.94 9.93
CA PRO A 53 -18.38 2.24 9.72
C PRO A 53 -17.37 3.23 9.12
N PRO A 54 -17.78 4.14 8.20
CA PRO A 54 -16.85 5.06 7.54
C PRO A 54 -16.00 5.90 8.50
N ARG A 55 -16.58 6.36 9.61
CA ARG A 55 -15.84 7.12 10.63
C ARG A 55 -14.80 6.28 11.37
N ALA A 56 -15.09 5.02 11.67
CA ALA A 56 -14.15 4.11 12.32
C ALA A 56 -13.00 3.76 11.33
N LEU A 57 -13.34 3.51 10.07
CA LEU A 57 -12.34 3.27 9.03
C LEU A 57 -11.39 4.47 8.86
N GLN A 58 -11.94 5.68 8.82
CA GLN A 58 -11.14 6.90 8.71
C GLN A 58 -10.19 7.06 9.90
N ARG A 59 -10.67 6.89 11.15
CA ARG A 59 -9.81 6.96 12.35
C ARG A 59 -8.65 5.97 12.28
N VAL A 60 -8.91 4.75 11.83
CA VAL A 60 -7.87 3.72 11.65
C VAL A 60 -6.85 4.12 10.59
N GLN A 61 -7.32 4.64 9.44
CA GLN A 61 -6.45 5.08 8.36
C GLN A 61 -5.58 6.27 8.77
N ASP A 62 -6.15 7.26 9.45
CA ASP A 62 -5.44 8.43 9.95
C ASP A 62 -4.37 8.02 10.98
N TYR A 63 -4.72 7.09 11.87
CA TYR A 63 -3.75 6.56 12.83
C TYR A 63 -2.59 5.84 12.13
N VAL A 64 -2.86 4.95 11.18
CA VAL A 64 -1.81 4.28 10.41
C VAL A 64 -0.92 5.29 9.70
N ALA A 65 -1.50 6.31 9.05
CA ALA A 65 -0.74 7.31 8.31
C ALA A 65 0.24 8.11 9.19
N THR A 66 -0.13 8.37 10.45
CA THR A 66 0.68 9.18 11.38
C THR A 66 1.65 8.37 12.25
N HIS A 67 1.47 7.04 12.36
CA HIS A 67 2.24 6.18 13.27
C HIS A 67 3.00 5.05 12.55
N LEU A 68 3.34 5.23 11.25
CA LEU A 68 3.98 4.17 10.44
C LEU A 68 5.28 3.63 11.02
N GLN A 69 6.03 4.46 11.77
CA GLN A 69 7.28 4.07 12.41
C GLN A 69 7.08 3.23 13.68
N GLU A 70 5.87 3.23 14.23
CA GLU A 70 5.55 2.49 15.45
C GLU A 70 5.16 1.03 15.15
N ASN A 71 5.12 0.22 16.21
CA ASN A 71 4.62 -1.15 16.10
C ASN A 71 3.08 -1.16 16.07
N ILE A 72 2.51 -1.04 14.88
CA ILE A 72 1.07 -1.06 14.67
C ILE A 72 0.56 -2.49 14.71
N THR A 73 -0.15 -2.86 15.78
CA THR A 73 -0.76 -4.18 15.94
C THR A 73 -2.26 -4.16 15.64
N ASN A 74 -2.83 -5.34 15.38
CA ASN A 74 -4.28 -5.47 15.16
C ASN A 74 -5.08 -5.07 16.42
N GLU A 75 -4.52 -5.26 17.61
CA GLU A 75 -5.14 -4.89 18.89
C GLU A 75 -5.31 -3.37 18.99
N VAL A 76 -4.26 -2.61 18.66
CA VAL A 76 -4.30 -1.13 18.65
C VAL A 76 -5.35 -0.63 17.65
N LEU A 77 -5.34 -1.17 16.43
CA LEU A 77 -6.29 -0.76 15.40
C LEU A 77 -7.74 -1.13 15.75
N ALA A 78 -7.94 -2.28 16.40
CA ALA A 78 -9.23 -2.73 16.87
C ALA A 78 -9.78 -1.82 18.00
N GLN A 79 -8.94 -1.37 18.93
CA GLN A 79 -9.31 -0.40 19.95
C GLN A 79 -9.75 0.93 19.35
N ILE A 80 -9.02 1.44 18.33
CA ILE A 80 -9.37 2.68 17.61
C ILE A 80 -10.73 2.54 16.91
N ALA A 81 -11.01 1.34 16.39
CA ALA A 81 -12.29 1.03 15.74
C ALA A 81 -13.41 0.70 16.75
N GLU A 82 -13.10 0.60 18.05
CA GLU A 82 -14.04 0.21 19.13
C GLU A 82 -14.64 -1.20 18.90
N LEU A 83 -13.81 -2.14 18.43
CA LEU A 83 -14.18 -3.52 18.13
C LEU A 83 -13.22 -4.51 18.80
N SER A 84 -13.66 -5.77 18.95
CA SER A 84 -12.72 -6.85 19.26
C SER A 84 -11.77 -7.09 18.08
N THR A 85 -10.56 -7.57 18.35
CA THR A 85 -9.52 -7.82 17.32
C THR A 85 -10.04 -8.71 16.18
N TRP A 86 -10.81 -9.74 16.51
CA TRP A 86 -11.37 -10.66 15.51
C TRP A 86 -12.42 -9.98 14.61
N HIS A 87 -13.35 -9.22 15.19
CA HIS A 87 -14.37 -8.48 14.44
C HIS A 87 -13.73 -7.38 13.58
N PHE A 88 -12.75 -6.67 14.14
CA PHE A 88 -11.99 -5.64 13.42
C PHE A 88 -11.32 -6.19 12.18
N ALA A 89 -10.52 -7.25 12.30
CA ALA A 89 -9.77 -7.81 11.17
C ALA A 89 -10.70 -8.22 10.02
N ARG A 90 -11.84 -8.84 10.32
CA ARG A 90 -12.85 -9.24 9.34
C ARG A 90 -13.53 -8.03 8.69
N ALA A 91 -14.00 -7.07 9.50
CA ALA A 91 -14.69 -5.88 9.01
C ALA A 91 -13.76 -4.97 8.21
N PHE A 92 -12.49 -4.83 8.64
CA PHE A 92 -11.47 -4.08 7.91
C PHE A 92 -11.18 -4.71 6.55
N LYS A 93 -10.95 -6.03 6.49
CA LYS A 93 -10.75 -6.74 5.23
C LYS A 93 -11.94 -6.56 4.28
N GLN A 94 -13.16 -6.56 4.80
CA GLN A 94 -14.36 -6.34 3.99
C GLN A 94 -14.46 -4.90 3.47
N SER A 95 -13.99 -3.90 4.23
CA SER A 95 -13.98 -2.49 3.82
C SER A 95 -12.85 -2.14 2.87
N GLN A 96 -11.64 -2.73 3.07
CA GLN A 96 -10.41 -2.38 2.36
C GLN A 96 -9.97 -3.42 1.32
N GLY A 97 -10.66 -4.58 1.24
CA GLY A 97 -10.26 -5.68 0.35
C GLY A 97 -9.03 -6.45 0.81
N MET A 98 -8.34 -5.99 1.86
CA MET A 98 -7.12 -6.61 2.37
C MET A 98 -7.05 -6.62 3.91
N PRO A 99 -6.31 -7.57 4.53
CA PRO A 99 -6.12 -7.61 5.98
C PRO A 99 -5.38 -6.37 6.51
N PRO A 100 -5.59 -5.97 7.78
CA PRO A 100 -4.97 -4.77 8.36
C PRO A 100 -3.44 -4.74 8.24
N HIS A 101 -2.75 -5.84 8.54
CA HIS A 101 -1.28 -5.90 8.44
C HIS A 101 -0.76 -5.67 7.01
N ARG A 102 -1.47 -6.16 5.99
CA ARG A 102 -1.14 -5.91 4.57
C ARG A 102 -1.34 -4.43 4.24
N TYR A 103 -2.40 -3.82 4.74
CA TYR A 103 -2.65 -2.39 4.58
C TYR A 103 -1.52 -1.54 5.16
N VAL A 104 -1.06 -1.84 6.38
CA VAL A 104 0.09 -1.16 7.00
C VAL A 104 1.35 -1.32 6.15
N LEU A 105 1.64 -2.53 5.64
CA LEU A 105 2.78 -2.76 4.74
C LEU A 105 2.68 -1.94 3.46
N HIS A 106 1.51 -1.84 2.85
CA HIS A 106 1.28 -0.98 1.68
C HIS A 106 1.54 0.50 1.99
N CYS A 107 1.07 1.00 3.13
CA CYS A 107 1.35 2.37 3.56
C CYS A 107 2.85 2.62 3.76
N ARG A 108 3.58 1.67 4.37
CA ARG A 108 5.04 1.75 4.53
C ARG A 108 5.78 1.74 3.19
N VAL A 109 5.37 0.89 2.26
CA VAL A 109 5.96 0.85 0.90
C VAL A 109 5.71 2.16 0.16
N LYS A 110 4.52 2.73 0.24
CA LYS A 110 4.21 4.04 -0.31
C LYS A 110 5.11 5.12 0.30
N ARG A 111 5.27 5.12 1.63
CA ARG A 111 6.18 6.05 2.31
C ARG A 111 7.62 5.88 1.85
N THR A 112 8.07 4.64 1.60
CA THR A 112 9.38 4.35 1.01
C THR A 112 9.54 4.99 -0.36
N GLN A 113 8.53 4.90 -1.24
CA GLN A 113 8.56 5.53 -2.56
C GLN A 113 8.67 7.06 -2.46
N GLU A 114 7.88 7.68 -1.57
CA GLU A 114 7.93 9.13 -1.32
C GLU A 114 9.31 9.58 -0.82
N LEU A 115 9.89 8.86 0.14
CA LEU A 115 11.22 9.16 0.69
C LEU A 115 12.32 9.00 -0.37
N ILE A 116 12.26 7.97 -1.21
CA ILE A 116 13.21 7.77 -2.30
C ILE A 116 13.13 8.93 -3.31
N ALA A 117 11.93 9.40 -3.63
CA ALA A 117 11.72 10.48 -4.59
C ALA A 117 12.12 11.85 -4.07
N SER A 118 11.92 12.11 -2.76
CA SER A 118 12.07 13.45 -2.16
C SER A 118 13.35 13.66 -1.37
N THR A 119 14.14 12.60 -1.10
CA THR A 119 15.33 12.68 -0.25
C THR A 119 16.53 11.98 -0.85
N LYS A 120 17.72 12.28 -0.30
CA LYS A 120 18.98 11.57 -0.62
C LYS A 120 19.39 10.57 0.46
N LEU A 121 18.46 10.17 1.34
CA LEU A 121 18.71 9.20 2.39
C LEU A 121 19.19 7.86 1.81
N SER A 122 20.05 7.15 2.54
CA SER A 122 20.41 5.77 2.22
C SER A 122 19.17 4.87 2.25
N LEU A 123 19.20 3.71 1.59
CA LEU A 123 18.07 2.77 1.63
C LEU A 123 17.82 2.20 3.04
N SER A 124 18.85 2.17 3.88
CA SER A 124 18.72 1.77 5.29
C SER A 124 17.93 2.81 6.07
N GLU A 125 18.29 4.09 5.94
CA GLU A 125 17.56 5.19 6.59
C GLU A 125 16.12 5.30 6.09
N VAL A 126 15.92 5.19 4.77
CA VAL A 126 14.57 5.15 4.17
C VAL A 126 13.72 4.03 4.74
N ALA A 127 14.30 2.83 4.95
CA ALA A 127 13.57 1.71 5.53
C ALA A 127 13.09 2.01 6.96
N LEU A 128 13.97 2.55 7.79
CA LEU A 128 13.64 2.94 9.18
C LEU A 128 12.59 4.07 9.21
N GLU A 129 12.78 5.11 8.43
CA GLU A 129 11.85 6.25 8.33
C GLU A 129 10.46 5.86 7.78
N ALA A 130 10.41 4.81 6.95
CA ALA A 130 9.15 4.25 6.48
C ALA A 130 8.49 3.27 7.48
N GLY A 131 9.15 2.96 8.60
CA GLY A 131 8.63 2.11 9.67
C GLY A 131 8.92 0.61 9.51
N PHE A 132 9.91 0.24 8.68
CA PHE A 132 10.38 -1.15 8.64
C PHE A 132 11.40 -1.42 9.74
N SER A 133 11.45 -2.66 10.22
CA SER A 133 12.44 -3.10 11.23
C SER A 133 13.87 -3.02 10.73
N ASP A 134 14.07 -3.27 9.44
CA ASP A 134 15.37 -3.31 8.78
C ASP A 134 15.23 -3.15 7.26
N GLN A 135 16.37 -2.90 6.60
CA GLN A 135 16.44 -2.72 5.15
C GLN A 135 16.02 -4.00 4.39
N SER A 136 16.36 -5.17 4.87
CA SER A 136 16.05 -6.44 4.18
C SER A 136 14.54 -6.70 4.16
N HIS A 137 13.87 -6.41 5.26
CA HIS A 137 12.41 -6.46 5.34
C HIS A 137 11.76 -5.48 4.37
N CYS A 138 12.24 -4.23 4.35
CA CYS A 138 11.79 -3.21 3.39
C CYS A 138 11.96 -3.69 1.93
N ILE A 139 13.14 -4.18 1.54
CA ILE A 139 13.41 -4.65 0.18
C ILE A 139 12.46 -5.77 -0.22
N ARG A 140 12.23 -6.75 0.65
CA ARG A 140 11.32 -7.86 0.38
C ARG A 140 9.88 -7.39 0.16
N CYS A 141 9.33 -6.59 1.08
CA CYS A 141 7.97 -6.08 0.98
C CYS A 141 7.79 -5.12 -0.20
N PHE A 142 8.76 -4.25 -0.45
CA PHE A 142 8.74 -3.33 -1.59
C PHE A 142 8.73 -4.09 -2.92
N ARG A 143 9.62 -5.11 -3.07
CA ARG A 143 9.65 -5.93 -4.27
C ARG A 143 8.36 -6.73 -4.47
N GLU A 144 7.78 -7.24 -3.39
CA GLU A 144 6.49 -7.97 -3.45
C GLU A 144 5.36 -7.08 -3.95
N ILE A 145 5.32 -5.81 -3.50
CA ILE A 145 4.22 -4.88 -3.78
C ILE A 145 4.44 -4.10 -5.08
N VAL A 146 5.66 -3.63 -5.34
CA VAL A 146 6.00 -2.75 -6.48
C VAL A 146 6.54 -3.55 -7.68
N GLY A 147 7.04 -4.77 -7.45
CA GLY A 147 7.61 -5.63 -8.49
C GLY A 147 9.11 -5.47 -8.70
N ILE A 148 9.72 -4.37 -8.25
CA ILE A 148 11.17 -4.08 -8.36
C ILE A 148 11.74 -3.74 -6.98
N THR A 149 13.06 -3.73 -6.84
CA THR A 149 13.70 -3.36 -5.57
C THR A 149 13.70 -1.84 -5.37
N PRO A 150 13.79 -1.35 -4.11
CA PRO A 150 13.91 0.09 -3.82
C PRO A 150 15.11 0.75 -4.52
N GLY A 151 16.23 0.01 -4.66
CA GLY A 151 17.41 0.47 -5.40
C GLY A 151 17.13 0.66 -6.89
N ALA A 152 16.50 -0.33 -7.54
CA ALA A 152 16.11 -0.23 -8.95
C ALA A 152 15.07 0.90 -9.15
N TYR A 153 14.12 1.05 -8.21
CA TYR A 153 13.15 2.14 -8.23
C TYR A 153 13.82 3.51 -8.18
N ARG A 154 14.84 3.70 -7.32
CA ARG A 154 15.64 4.93 -7.26
C ARG A 154 16.35 5.24 -8.59
N TRP A 155 16.93 4.23 -9.20
CA TRP A 155 17.59 4.37 -10.50
C TRP A 155 16.64 4.77 -11.63
N SER A 156 15.40 4.29 -11.61
CA SER A 156 14.41 4.62 -12.64
C SER A 156 13.91 6.07 -12.57
N MET A 157 14.19 6.79 -11.47
CA MET A 157 13.76 8.17 -11.24
C MET A 157 14.86 9.20 -11.62
N HIS A 158 16.08 8.75 -11.95
CA HIS A 158 17.22 9.59 -12.34
C HIS A 158 17.68 9.23 -13.73
#